data_688cf73c30e0925195329ed6521f0d6b
#
_entry.id   688cf73c30e0925195329ed6521f0d6b
#
_cell.length_a   1.000
_cell.length_b   1.000
_cell.length_c   1.000
_cell.angle_alpha   90.00
_cell.angle_beta   90.00
_cell.angle_gamma   90.00
#
_symmetry.space_group_name_H-M   'P 1'
#
loop_
_entity.id
_entity.type
_entity.pdbx_description
1 polymer ?
#
loop_
_entity_poly.entity_id
_entity_poly.type
_entity_poly.pdbx_seq_one_letter_code
_entity_poly.pdbx_strand_id
1 'polypeptide(L)'
;MTDDTNDHTPNANGERAPAPRGRGKPKSKRRKGKGSRPMAGKGDVTPTSTRHQARTLALQALYEYDLTGHERDEIGTRLLNDEDMPPSVRDYASTLFEGVLRDLAEIDPVIAEAAPAFPVPQLAAVDRNVLRIAVYELKHQRKTVPLRVAINEAIEIAKNFGAENSGRFVHGVLGTISRQFPDEEQAAR
;
A
#
# COMPACT_ATOMS: atom_id res chain seq x y z
N MET A 1 -51.62 4.20 42.12
CA MET A 1 -51.25 4.32 43.53
C MET A 1 -49.85 4.79 43.52
N THR A 2 -49.82 6.05 43.59
CA THR A 2 -49.21 7.04 44.52
C THR A 2 -47.78 7.28 44.20
N ASP A 3 -47.43 8.41 43.55
CA ASP A 3 -47.30 9.76 44.11
C ASP A 3 -46.15 9.81 45.09
N ASP A 4 -45.19 10.66 44.89
CA ASP A 4 -45.08 12.05 45.34
C ASP A 4 -43.65 12.57 44.98
N THR A 5 -43.56 13.58 44.18
CA THR A 5 -43.33 15.00 44.48
C THR A 5 -42.42 15.33 45.66
N ASN A 6 -41.44 16.13 45.46
CA ASN A 6 -41.19 17.42 46.12
C ASN A 6 -39.77 17.90 45.80
N ASP A 7 -39.57 19.00 45.17
CA ASP A 7 -39.84 20.43 45.40
C ASP A 7 -38.75 21.09 46.25
N HIS A 8 -38.48 22.29 45.79
CA HIS A 8 -37.95 23.49 46.44
C HIS A 8 -36.43 23.76 46.42
N THR A 9 -36.02 24.55 45.50
CA THR A 9 -35.80 26.02 45.44
C THR A 9 -34.79 26.61 46.43
N PRO A 10 -34.45 27.87 46.20
CA PRO A 10 -33.09 28.32 45.85
C PRO A 10 -32.50 29.21 46.93
N ASN A 11 -31.25 29.51 46.85
CA ASN A 11 -30.76 30.61 47.68
C ASN A 11 -29.91 31.59 46.84
N ALA A 12 -30.43 32.79 46.81
CA ALA A 12 -29.85 34.01 46.35
C ALA A 12 -28.94 34.59 47.41
N ASN A 13 -27.84 35.12 46.93
CA ASN A 13 -27.13 36.31 47.44
C ASN A 13 -25.95 36.47 46.47
N GLY A 14 -25.82 37.45 45.67
CA GLY A 14 -25.97 38.87 45.91
C GLY A 14 -24.64 39.44 46.34
N GLU A 15 -23.76 39.72 45.37
CA GLU A 15 -22.85 40.85 45.59
C GLU A 15 -22.30 41.36 44.27
N ARG A 16 -22.46 42.68 44.09
CA ARG A 16 -22.11 43.48 42.93
C ARG A 16 -20.63 43.87 42.95
N ALA A 17 -20.05 43.76 41.75
CA ALA A 17 -19.13 44.71 41.12
C ALA A 17 -17.86 45.14 41.87
N PRO A 18 -16.81 45.60 41.18
CA PRO A 18 -16.84 46.63 40.12
C PRO A 18 -15.92 46.32 38.95
N ALA A 19 -16.18 47.04 37.83
CA ALA A 19 -15.30 47.12 36.70
C ALA A 19 -14.10 48.05 37.02
N PRO A 20 -12.95 47.79 36.39
CA PRO A 20 -12.00 48.83 36.11
C PRO A 20 -11.53 48.84 34.63
N ARG A 21 -11.69 49.95 34.05
CA ARG A 21 -10.78 50.76 33.26
C ARG A 21 -9.61 50.07 32.58
N GLY A 22 -9.65 49.98 31.25
CA GLY A 22 -8.84 50.91 30.48
C GLY A 22 -7.57 50.37 29.88
N ARG A 23 -7.58 50.43 28.52
CA ARG A 23 -6.45 50.75 27.66
C ARG A 23 -5.42 49.63 27.38
N GLY A 24 -5.45 49.21 26.17
CA GLY A 24 -4.33 48.51 25.51
C GLY A 24 -4.75 47.98 24.14
N LYS A 25 -4.84 48.82 23.11
CA LYS A 25 -4.95 48.34 21.72
C LYS A 25 -3.68 47.57 21.38
N PRO A 26 -3.70 46.31 21.07
CA PRO A 26 -2.57 45.66 20.43
C PRO A 26 -2.61 46.04 18.93
N LYS A 27 -1.50 46.55 18.46
CA LYS A 27 -1.18 46.83 17.07
C LYS A 27 -1.41 45.59 16.24
N SER A 28 -2.28 45.70 15.23
CA SER A 28 -2.46 44.70 14.18
C SER A 28 -1.14 44.52 13.44
N LYS A 29 -0.44 43.42 13.75
CA LYS A 29 0.61 42.94 12.86
C LYS A 29 -0.08 42.38 11.61
N ARG A 30 0.00 43.16 10.58
CA ARG A 30 -0.30 42.81 9.19
C ARG A 30 0.41 41.50 8.85
N ARG A 31 -0.29 40.38 8.96
CA ARG A 31 0.18 39.11 8.43
C ARG A 31 0.22 39.26 6.91
N LYS A 32 1.43 39.38 6.38
CA LYS A 32 1.69 39.20 4.96
C LYS A 32 1.04 37.88 4.54
N GLY A 33 0.12 37.97 3.61
CA GLY A 33 -0.50 36.83 2.96
C GLY A 33 0.60 35.91 2.44
N LYS A 34 0.66 34.73 3.00
CA LYS A 34 1.40 33.62 2.41
C LYS A 34 0.67 33.30 1.11
N GLY A 35 1.30 33.65 0.00
CA GLY A 35 0.81 33.34 -1.33
C GLY A 35 0.32 31.88 -1.38
N SER A 36 -0.88 31.72 -1.91
CA SER A 36 -1.41 30.43 -2.33
C SER A 36 -0.33 29.75 -3.18
N ARG A 37 0.22 28.65 -2.66
CA ARG A 37 1.05 27.76 -3.47
C ARG A 37 0.17 27.30 -4.63
N PRO A 38 0.63 27.43 -5.88
CA PRO A 38 -0.10 26.82 -6.98
C PRO A 38 -0.22 25.33 -6.69
N MET A 39 -1.41 24.79 -6.85
CA MET A 39 -1.67 23.35 -6.84
C MET A 39 -0.64 22.71 -7.76
N ALA A 40 0.13 21.80 -7.20
CA ALA A 40 1.18 21.09 -7.90
C ALA A 40 0.59 20.50 -9.18
N GLY A 41 1.15 20.93 -10.29
CA GLY A 41 0.96 20.28 -11.57
C GLY A 41 1.29 18.80 -11.47
N LYS A 42 0.77 18.02 -12.40
CA LYS A 42 1.04 16.60 -12.64
C LYS A 42 2.43 16.26 -12.15
N GLY A 43 2.53 15.57 -10.98
CA GLY A 43 3.80 15.19 -10.42
C GLY A 43 4.55 14.37 -11.46
N ASP A 44 5.80 14.73 -11.65
CA ASP A 44 6.73 13.95 -12.45
C ASP A 44 6.73 12.53 -11.90
N VAL A 45 6.11 11.60 -12.64
CA VAL A 45 6.02 10.19 -12.24
C VAL A 45 7.38 9.59 -12.46
N THR A 46 8.16 9.48 -11.38
CA THR A 46 9.48 8.85 -11.46
C THR A 46 9.33 7.37 -11.88
N PRO A 47 10.31 6.78 -12.57
CA PRO A 47 10.25 5.36 -12.97
C PRO A 47 9.97 4.41 -11.81
N THR A 48 10.47 4.72 -10.62
CA THR A 48 10.22 3.95 -9.37
C THR A 48 8.75 4.03 -8.97
N SER A 49 8.15 5.24 -9.03
CA SER A 49 6.74 5.45 -8.75
C SER A 49 5.84 4.71 -9.75
N THR A 50 6.18 4.72 -11.03
CA THR A 50 5.45 4.01 -12.09
C THR A 50 5.46 2.50 -11.86
N ARG A 51 6.61 1.92 -11.54
CA ARG A 51 6.70 0.48 -11.27
C ARG A 51 6.01 0.07 -9.98
N HIS A 52 6.05 0.92 -8.95
CA HIS A 52 5.29 0.69 -7.72
C HIS A 52 3.79 0.65 -8.00
N GLN A 53 3.28 1.61 -8.77
CA GLN A 53 1.87 1.64 -9.19
C GLN A 53 1.50 0.40 -10.00
N ALA A 54 2.36 -0.02 -10.93
CA ALA A 54 2.12 -1.21 -11.75
C ALA A 54 2.07 -2.51 -10.90
N ARG A 55 2.95 -2.66 -9.91
CA ARG A 55 2.91 -3.80 -8.98
C ARG A 55 1.64 -3.80 -8.14
N THR A 56 1.21 -2.64 -7.68
CA THR A 56 -0.05 -2.49 -6.93
C THR A 56 -1.25 -2.87 -7.78
N LEU A 57 -1.27 -2.44 -9.04
CA LEU A 57 -2.33 -2.80 -9.98
C LEU A 57 -2.33 -4.31 -10.30
N ALA A 58 -1.15 -4.90 -10.52
CA ALA A 58 -1.02 -6.34 -10.72
C ALA A 58 -1.47 -7.13 -9.49
N LEU A 59 -1.16 -6.64 -8.27
CA LEU A 59 -1.66 -7.24 -7.04
C LEU A 59 -3.20 -7.22 -6.98
N GLN A 60 -3.83 -6.10 -7.34
CA GLN A 60 -5.30 -5.99 -7.37
C GLN A 60 -5.91 -6.99 -8.33
N ALA A 61 -5.33 -7.13 -9.52
CA ALA A 61 -5.80 -8.08 -10.54
C ALA A 61 -5.65 -9.53 -10.08
N LEU A 62 -4.50 -9.90 -9.52
CA LEU A 62 -4.25 -11.24 -8.98
C LEU A 62 -5.14 -11.55 -7.75
N TYR A 63 -5.35 -10.55 -6.90
CA TYR A 63 -6.25 -10.69 -5.74
C TYR A 63 -7.67 -10.97 -6.17
N GLU A 64 -8.17 -10.24 -7.18
CA GLU A 64 -9.50 -10.48 -7.74
C GLU A 64 -9.58 -11.87 -8.37
N TYR A 65 -8.61 -12.24 -9.19
CA TYR A 65 -8.54 -13.57 -9.80
C TYR A 65 -8.62 -14.71 -8.76
N ASP A 66 -7.90 -14.57 -7.65
CA ASP A 66 -7.87 -15.58 -6.58
C ASP A 66 -9.20 -15.70 -5.81
N LEU A 67 -10.00 -14.65 -5.72
CA LEU A 67 -11.14 -14.59 -4.80
C LEU A 67 -12.51 -14.61 -5.47
N THR A 68 -12.61 -14.18 -6.72
CA THR A 68 -13.94 -13.94 -7.34
C THR A 68 -14.32 -15.00 -8.36
N GLY A 69 -13.35 -15.72 -8.91
CA GLY A 69 -13.58 -16.64 -10.03
C GLY A 69 -13.86 -15.94 -11.36
N HIS A 70 -13.61 -14.61 -11.44
CA HIS A 70 -13.67 -13.89 -12.71
C HIS A 70 -12.61 -14.42 -13.68
N GLU A 71 -12.94 -14.43 -14.95
CA GLU A 71 -12.03 -14.88 -15.98
C GLU A 71 -10.85 -13.90 -16.14
N ARG A 72 -9.67 -14.46 -16.43
CA ARG A 72 -8.43 -13.71 -16.63
C ARG A 72 -8.60 -12.55 -17.62
N ASP A 73 -9.25 -12.80 -18.75
CA ASP A 73 -9.42 -11.82 -19.84
C ASP A 73 -10.37 -10.68 -19.41
N GLU A 74 -11.37 -10.98 -18.60
CA GLU A 74 -12.29 -9.99 -18.04
C GLU A 74 -11.55 -9.04 -17.07
N ILE A 75 -10.77 -9.59 -16.15
CA ILE A 75 -9.95 -8.83 -15.22
C ILE A 75 -8.95 -7.96 -15.98
N GLY A 76 -8.24 -8.55 -16.94
CA GLY A 76 -7.27 -7.86 -17.79
C GLY A 76 -7.90 -6.68 -18.53
N THR A 77 -9.05 -6.88 -19.15
CA THR A 77 -9.77 -5.82 -19.89
C THR A 77 -10.21 -4.69 -18.96
N ARG A 78 -10.73 -5.00 -17.78
CA ARG A 78 -11.33 -4.02 -16.89
C ARG A 78 -10.29 -3.26 -16.05
N LEU A 79 -9.30 -3.93 -15.49
CA LEU A 79 -8.33 -3.32 -14.58
C LEU A 79 -7.05 -2.85 -15.29
N LEU A 80 -6.60 -3.58 -16.32
CA LEU A 80 -5.31 -3.31 -16.92
C LEU A 80 -5.41 -2.46 -18.20
N ASN A 81 -6.60 -2.21 -18.73
CA ASN A 81 -6.82 -1.39 -19.92
C ASN A 81 -7.46 -0.02 -19.61
N ASP A 82 -7.35 0.46 -18.36
CA ASP A 82 -7.83 1.79 -17.98
C ASP A 82 -7.04 2.87 -18.74
N GLU A 83 -7.72 3.62 -19.61
CA GLU A 83 -7.11 4.66 -20.45
C GLU A 83 -6.63 5.87 -19.66
N ASP A 84 -7.18 6.11 -18.45
CA ASP A 84 -6.75 7.18 -17.57
C ASP A 84 -5.40 6.88 -16.89
N MET A 85 -4.95 5.64 -16.97
CA MET A 85 -3.69 5.19 -16.38
C MET A 85 -2.52 5.31 -17.37
N PRO A 86 -1.32 5.76 -16.94
CA PRO A 86 -0.15 5.82 -17.81
C PRO A 86 0.14 4.48 -18.49
N PRO A 87 0.41 4.46 -19.81
CA PRO A 87 0.70 3.23 -20.56
C PRO A 87 1.80 2.38 -19.91
N SER A 88 2.87 3.02 -19.40
CA SER A 88 3.97 2.31 -18.74
C SER A 88 3.56 1.58 -17.46
N VAL A 89 2.51 2.05 -16.76
CA VAL A 89 1.93 1.37 -15.60
C VAL A 89 1.13 0.15 -16.06
N ARG A 90 0.25 0.35 -17.05
CA ARG A 90 -0.59 -0.72 -17.62
C ARG A 90 0.24 -1.86 -18.18
N ASP A 91 1.19 -1.53 -19.04
CA ASP A 91 2.04 -2.51 -19.73
C ASP A 91 2.83 -3.37 -18.73
N TYR A 92 3.38 -2.72 -17.69
CA TYR A 92 4.13 -3.47 -16.69
C TYR A 92 3.21 -4.27 -15.76
N ALA A 93 2.06 -3.73 -15.37
CA ALA A 93 1.07 -4.46 -14.58
C ALA A 93 0.54 -5.68 -15.33
N SER A 94 0.24 -5.53 -16.63
CA SER A 94 -0.17 -6.64 -17.50
C SER A 94 0.94 -7.70 -17.60
N THR A 95 2.20 -7.29 -17.79
CA THR A 95 3.34 -8.20 -17.80
C THR A 95 3.44 -9.03 -16.53
N LEU A 96 3.23 -8.39 -15.35
CA LEU A 96 3.26 -9.09 -14.06
C LEU A 96 2.08 -10.02 -13.89
N PHE A 97 0.86 -9.55 -14.16
CA PHE A 97 -0.37 -10.35 -14.03
C PHE A 97 -0.33 -11.60 -14.91
N GLU A 98 -0.11 -11.39 -16.20
CA GLU A 98 -0.06 -12.46 -17.19
C GLU A 98 1.10 -13.44 -16.93
N GLY A 99 2.25 -12.88 -16.59
CA GLY A 99 3.44 -13.67 -16.29
C GLY A 99 3.29 -14.54 -15.06
N VAL A 100 2.73 -13.99 -13.97
CA VAL A 100 2.46 -14.76 -12.75
C VAL A 100 1.47 -15.89 -13.03
N LEU A 101 0.35 -15.62 -13.72
CA LEU A 101 -0.66 -16.64 -14.01
C LEU A 101 -0.11 -17.76 -14.92
N ARG A 102 0.72 -17.41 -15.89
CA ARG A 102 1.37 -18.40 -16.76
C ARG A 102 2.32 -19.30 -15.99
N ASP A 103 3.07 -18.74 -15.04
CA ASP A 103 4.19 -19.41 -14.38
C ASP A 103 3.83 -19.90 -12.95
N LEU A 104 2.54 -19.94 -12.56
CA LEU A 104 2.09 -20.37 -11.22
C LEU A 104 2.67 -21.72 -10.81
N ALA A 105 2.72 -22.68 -11.75
CA ALA A 105 3.25 -24.03 -11.51
C ALA A 105 4.76 -24.05 -11.16
N GLU A 106 5.48 -22.99 -11.53
CA GLU A 106 6.90 -22.82 -11.21
C GLU A 106 7.15 -21.87 -10.03
N ILE A 107 6.25 -20.94 -9.80
CA ILE A 107 6.36 -19.90 -8.75
C ILE A 107 5.95 -20.48 -7.39
N ASP A 108 4.79 -21.14 -7.31
CA ASP A 108 4.24 -21.63 -6.04
C ASP A 108 5.16 -22.65 -5.35
N PRO A 109 5.83 -23.60 -6.04
CA PRO A 109 6.82 -24.46 -5.41
C PRO A 109 8.00 -23.73 -4.77
N VAL A 110 8.50 -22.64 -5.39
CA VAL A 110 9.58 -21.82 -4.82
C VAL A 110 9.14 -21.16 -3.51
N ILE A 111 7.88 -20.68 -3.45
CA ILE A 111 7.31 -20.12 -2.24
C ILE A 111 7.12 -21.21 -1.16
N ALA A 112 6.60 -22.38 -1.55
CA ALA A 112 6.37 -23.49 -0.64
C ALA A 112 7.67 -24.00 0.00
N GLU A 113 8.75 -24.10 -0.77
CA GLU A 113 10.08 -24.48 -0.27
C GLU A 113 10.62 -23.46 0.73
N ALA A 114 10.42 -22.18 0.49
CA ALA A 114 10.90 -21.10 1.35
C ALA A 114 10.06 -20.91 2.62
N ALA A 115 8.80 -21.37 2.63
CA ALA A 115 7.87 -21.26 3.74
C ALA A 115 7.14 -22.59 4.04
N PRO A 116 7.84 -23.68 4.39
CA PRO A 116 7.25 -25.02 4.46
C PRO A 116 6.18 -25.15 5.55
N ALA A 117 6.17 -24.28 6.55
CA ALA A 117 5.15 -24.27 7.59
C ALA A 117 3.81 -23.66 7.13
N PHE A 118 3.78 -23.04 5.96
CA PHE A 118 2.63 -22.29 5.46
C PHE A 118 2.29 -22.71 4.03
N PRO A 119 1.36 -23.67 3.83
CA PRO A 119 0.94 -24.08 2.49
C PRO A 119 0.47 -22.88 1.66
N VAL A 120 0.95 -22.75 0.42
CA VAL A 120 0.68 -21.57 -0.44
C VAL A 120 -0.82 -21.27 -0.58
N PRO A 121 -1.74 -22.27 -0.74
CA PRO A 121 -3.17 -22.00 -0.83
C PRO A 121 -3.78 -21.42 0.47
N GLN A 122 -3.11 -21.61 1.62
CA GLN A 122 -3.59 -21.13 2.93
C GLN A 122 -3.01 -19.76 3.30
N LEU A 123 -2.05 -19.24 2.54
CA LEU A 123 -1.54 -17.88 2.74
C LEU A 123 -2.65 -16.85 2.52
N ALA A 124 -2.59 -15.74 3.27
CA ALA A 124 -3.42 -14.59 2.99
C ALA A 124 -3.25 -14.17 1.52
N ALA A 125 -4.34 -13.86 0.83
CA ALA A 125 -4.33 -13.61 -0.62
C ALA A 125 -3.37 -12.48 -1.01
N VAL A 126 -3.25 -11.42 -0.18
CA VAL A 126 -2.28 -10.34 -0.39
C VAL A 126 -0.85 -10.87 -0.33
N ASP A 127 -0.49 -11.59 0.73
CA ASP A 127 0.86 -12.09 0.95
C ASP A 127 1.26 -13.06 -0.17
N ARG A 128 0.35 -13.99 -0.51
CA ARG A 128 0.54 -14.94 -1.60
C ARG A 128 0.84 -14.25 -2.94
N ASN A 129 0.02 -13.27 -3.31
CA ASN A 129 0.18 -12.60 -4.60
C ASN A 129 1.37 -11.64 -4.63
N VAL A 130 1.70 -10.98 -3.53
CA VAL A 130 2.94 -10.19 -3.41
C VAL A 130 4.17 -11.09 -3.58
N LEU A 131 4.19 -12.27 -2.95
CA LEU A 131 5.26 -13.24 -3.13
C LEU A 131 5.35 -13.74 -4.57
N ARG A 132 4.22 -14.04 -5.21
CA ARG A 132 4.18 -14.47 -6.62
C ARG A 132 4.75 -13.41 -7.55
N ILE A 133 4.36 -12.14 -7.39
CA ILE A 133 4.91 -11.02 -8.16
C ILE A 133 6.42 -10.93 -7.97
N ALA A 134 6.89 -10.95 -6.72
CA ALA A 134 8.32 -10.83 -6.43
C ALA A 134 9.12 -12.00 -7.03
N VAL A 135 8.65 -13.24 -6.88
CA VAL A 135 9.32 -14.42 -7.47
C VAL A 135 9.35 -14.34 -8.99
N TYR A 136 8.27 -13.89 -9.62
CA TYR A 136 8.23 -13.66 -11.05
C TYR A 136 9.29 -12.63 -11.48
N GLU A 137 9.39 -11.49 -10.81
CA GLU A 137 10.41 -10.48 -11.10
C GLU A 137 11.84 -11.04 -10.91
N LEU A 138 12.08 -11.81 -9.85
CA LEU A 138 13.38 -12.44 -9.59
C LEU A 138 13.77 -13.47 -10.66
N LYS A 139 12.80 -14.16 -11.25
CA LYS A 139 13.05 -15.13 -12.32
C LYS A 139 13.24 -14.47 -13.70
N HIS A 140 12.44 -13.47 -14.02
CA HIS A 140 12.31 -12.99 -15.40
C HIS A 140 12.70 -11.54 -15.64
N GLN A 141 12.78 -10.71 -14.59
CA GLN A 141 12.95 -9.27 -14.74
C GLN A 141 14.30 -8.74 -14.19
N ARG A 142 15.23 -9.60 -13.82
CA ARG A 142 16.50 -9.23 -13.17
C ARG A 142 17.34 -8.22 -13.95
N LYS A 143 17.30 -8.23 -15.26
CA LYS A 143 18.00 -7.24 -16.09
C LYS A 143 17.49 -5.81 -15.91
N THR A 144 16.23 -5.66 -15.52
CA THR A 144 15.55 -4.37 -15.40
C THR A 144 15.12 -4.03 -13.98
N VAL A 145 15.03 -5.03 -13.10
CA VAL A 145 14.66 -4.91 -11.68
C VAL A 145 15.74 -5.58 -10.83
N PRO A 146 16.61 -4.82 -10.17
CA PRO A 146 17.58 -5.39 -9.23
C PRO A 146 16.90 -6.19 -8.12
N LEU A 147 17.52 -7.28 -7.67
CA LEU A 147 17.02 -8.17 -6.62
C LEU A 147 16.53 -7.40 -5.38
N ARG A 148 17.35 -6.48 -4.88
CA ARG A 148 17.01 -5.69 -3.69
C ARG A 148 15.79 -4.80 -3.90
N VAL A 149 15.61 -4.29 -5.11
CA VAL A 149 14.44 -3.45 -5.45
C VAL A 149 13.19 -4.30 -5.46
N ALA A 150 13.18 -5.47 -6.09
CA ALA A 150 12.03 -6.37 -6.11
C ALA A 150 11.60 -6.77 -4.69
N ILE A 151 12.57 -7.10 -3.82
CA ILE A 151 12.30 -7.48 -2.43
C ILE A 151 11.73 -6.30 -1.63
N ASN A 152 12.36 -5.12 -1.71
CA ASN A 152 11.90 -3.94 -0.95
C ASN A 152 10.49 -3.51 -1.37
N GLU A 153 10.21 -3.48 -2.67
CA GLU A 153 8.88 -3.15 -3.20
C GLU A 153 7.82 -4.14 -2.72
N ALA A 154 8.13 -5.44 -2.74
CA ALA A 154 7.22 -6.47 -2.22
C ALA A 154 6.91 -6.27 -0.73
N ILE A 155 7.93 -5.95 0.08
CA ILE A 155 7.76 -5.69 1.51
C ILE A 155 6.89 -4.45 1.74
N GLU A 156 7.11 -3.37 1.00
CA GLU A 156 6.32 -2.13 1.12
C GLU A 156 4.86 -2.36 0.70
N ILE A 157 4.62 -3.10 -0.38
CA ILE A 157 3.27 -3.45 -0.81
C ILE A 157 2.58 -4.33 0.24
N ALA A 158 3.28 -5.33 0.79
CA ALA A 158 2.73 -6.17 1.85
C ALA A 158 2.38 -5.38 3.12
N LYS A 159 3.18 -4.37 3.50
CA LYS A 159 2.87 -3.48 4.63
C LYS A 159 1.64 -2.62 4.37
N ASN A 160 1.45 -2.16 3.14
CA ASN A 160 0.38 -1.23 2.80
C ASN A 160 -0.97 -1.92 2.59
N PHE A 161 -0.97 -3.16 2.09
CA PHE A 161 -2.18 -3.87 1.68
C PHE A 161 -2.46 -5.15 2.47
N GLY A 162 -1.49 -5.67 3.19
CA GLY A 162 -1.61 -6.89 3.99
C GLY A 162 -1.98 -6.64 5.45
N ALA A 163 -1.91 -7.69 6.26
CA ALA A 163 -2.09 -7.63 7.69
C ALA A 163 -0.85 -7.04 8.39
N GLU A 164 -0.96 -6.74 9.68
CA GLU A 164 0.12 -6.12 10.50
C GLU A 164 1.49 -6.83 10.37
N ASN A 165 1.49 -8.15 10.23
CA ASN A 165 2.71 -8.94 10.12
C ASN A 165 3.13 -9.30 8.69
N SER A 166 2.35 -8.92 7.66
CA SER A 166 2.58 -9.28 6.25
C SER A 166 3.96 -8.85 5.76
N GLY A 167 4.37 -7.62 6.05
CA GLY A 167 5.70 -7.14 5.65
C GLY A 167 6.84 -7.96 6.25
N ARG A 168 6.70 -8.41 7.51
CA ARG A 168 7.71 -9.27 8.17
C ARG A 168 7.72 -10.66 7.57
N PHE A 169 6.55 -11.24 7.34
CA PHE A 169 6.40 -12.54 6.71
C PHE A 169 7.01 -12.57 5.30
N VAL A 170 6.61 -11.64 4.45
CA VAL A 170 7.12 -11.49 3.07
C VAL A 170 8.63 -11.30 3.06
N HIS A 171 9.16 -10.46 3.97
CA HIS A 171 10.61 -10.27 4.11
C HIS A 171 11.34 -11.59 4.44
N GLY A 172 10.83 -12.38 5.39
CA GLY A 172 11.43 -13.66 5.77
C GLY A 172 11.45 -14.66 4.62
N VAL A 173 10.32 -14.80 3.91
CA VAL A 173 10.19 -15.72 2.77
C VAL A 173 11.11 -15.29 1.62
N LEU A 174 11.08 -14.02 1.21
CA LEU A 174 11.93 -13.50 0.13
C LEU A 174 13.42 -13.52 0.50
N GLY A 175 13.76 -13.35 1.78
CA GLY A 175 15.13 -13.51 2.27
C GLY A 175 15.65 -14.95 2.07
N THR A 176 14.80 -15.95 2.18
CA THR A 176 15.14 -17.34 1.88
C THR A 176 15.25 -17.56 0.37
N ILE A 177 14.27 -17.09 -0.39
CA ILE A 177 14.23 -17.22 -1.87
C ILE A 177 15.42 -16.53 -2.52
N SER A 178 15.84 -15.36 -2.01
CA SER A 178 16.95 -14.59 -2.59
C SER A 178 18.27 -15.34 -2.68
N ARG A 179 18.47 -16.35 -1.81
CA ARG A 179 19.66 -17.21 -1.84
C ARG A 179 19.76 -18.05 -3.11
N GLN A 180 18.64 -18.34 -3.74
CA GLN A 180 18.58 -19.08 -5.01
C GLN A 180 18.88 -18.17 -6.23
N PHE A 181 18.90 -16.85 -6.01
CA PHE A 181 19.12 -15.82 -7.03
C PHE A 181 20.31 -14.91 -6.62
N PRO A 182 21.54 -15.38 -6.63
CA PRO A 182 22.69 -14.58 -6.23
C PRO A 182 22.81 -13.32 -7.10
N ASP A 183 23.19 -12.18 -6.49
CA ASP A 183 23.44 -10.95 -7.24
C ASP A 183 24.57 -11.18 -8.24
N GLU A 184 24.40 -10.73 -9.49
CA GLU A 184 25.39 -10.85 -10.55
C GLU A 184 26.72 -10.14 -10.18
N GLU A 185 26.66 -9.12 -9.32
CA GLU A 185 27.84 -8.46 -8.75
C GLU A 185 28.65 -9.35 -7.80
N GLN A 186 28.03 -10.35 -7.17
CA GLN A 186 28.73 -11.29 -6.27
C GLN A 186 29.27 -12.52 -7.01
N ALA A 187 28.72 -12.84 -8.17
CA ALA A 187 29.19 -13.95 -9.01
C ALA A 187 30.46 -13.61 -9.81
N ALA A 188 30.84 -12.33 -9.88
CA ALA A 188 32.01 -11.85 -10.63
C ALA A 188 33.25 -11.59 -9.74
N ARG A 189 33.21 -11.98 -8.44
CA ARG A 189 34.32 -11.92 -7.49
C ARG A 189 34.80 -13.31 -7.13
#